data_858d72816009de1c2aba271168c805ac
#
_entry.id   858d72816009de1c2aba271168c805ac
#
_cell.length_a   1.000
_cell.length_b   1.000
_cell.length_c   1.000
_cell.angle_alpha   90.00
_cell.angle_beta   90.00
_cell.angle_gamma   90.00
#
_symmetry.space_group_name_H-M   'P 1'
#
loop_
_entity.id
_entity.type
_entity.pdbx_description
1 polymer ?
#
loop_
_entity_poly.entity_id
_entity_poly.type
_entity_poly.pdbx_seq_one_letter_code
_entity_poly.pdbx_strand_id
1 'polypeptide(L)'
;YVVPGDTIMVERERRTYLAFGASGLNGRFEFEDADLKLSDALGKAGGLLDSRADPAQVYVYRIVKRDLLVKLGINTSRFPGQDVPVIFRANLRDPSTFFASTKFPMQDRDIIYVTNSQATELYKFLDLVGSVPATTGNVAEDVLATRNAIRAF
;
A
#
# COMPACT_ATOMS: atom_id res chain seq x y z
N TYR A 1 9.51 13.22 35.80
CA TYR A 1 10.32 14.42 36.10
C TYR A 1 11.74 14.14 35.65
N VAL A 2 12.33 15.04 34.86
CA VAL A 2 13.74 14.99 34.47
C VAL A 2 14.53 15.70 35.56
N VAL A 3 15.61 15.10 36.01
CA VAL A 3 16.48 15.66 37.04
C VAL A 3 17.87 15.98 36.47
N PRO A 4 18.64 16.92 37.10
CA PRO A 4 20.00 17.21 36.65
C PRO A 4 20.88 15.95 36.64
N GLY A 5 21.46 15.64 35.47
CA GLY A 5 22.27 14.42 35.24
C GLY A 5 21.53 13.37 34.39
N ASP A 6 20.25 13.51 34.16
CA ASP A 6 19.53 12.63 33.23
C ASP A 6 19.90 12.90 31.76
N THR A 7 20.01 11.84 30.99
CA THR A 7 20.23 11.89 29.54
C THR A 7 18.98 11.44 28.85
N ILE A 8 18.37 12.32 28.04
CA ILE A 8 17.25 11.98 27.19
C ILE A 8 17.78 11.58 25.82
N MET A 9 17.59 10.32 25.44
CA MET A 9 17.93 9.83 24.12
C MET A 9 16.64 9.73 23.29
N VAL A 10 16.56 10.46 22.19
CA VAL A 10 15.45 10.41 21.24
C VAL A 10 15.93 9.70 19.99
N GLU A 11 15.51 8.46 19.80
CA GLU A 11 15.77 7.72 18.56
C GLU A 11 14.78 8.15 17.49
N ARG A 12 15.29 8.36 16.28
CA ARG A 12 14.45 8.63 15.11
C ARG A 12 13.87 7.31 14.60
N GLU A 13 12.57 7.12 14.68
CA GLU A 13 11.89 5.99 14.05
C GLU A 13 12.01 6.12 12.53
N ARG A 14 12.66 5.13 11.88
CA ARG A 14 12.82 5.10 10.43
C ARG A 14 11.65 4.33 9.82
N ARG A 15 10.64 5.05 9.39
CA ARG A 15 9.56 4.47 8.60
C ARG A 15 10.02 4.26 7.17
N THR A 16 9.59 3.14 6.58
CA THR A 16 9.97 2.76 5.22
C THR A 16 8.76 2.27 4.45
N TYR A 17 8.82 2.37 3.13
CA TYR A 17 7.90 1.70 2.22
C TYR A 17 8.70 0.99 1.12
N LEU A 18 8.03 0.08 0.42
CA LEU A 18 8.58 -0.63 -0.72
C LEU A 18 7.88 -0.15 -2.00
N ALA A 19 8.61 -0.04 -3.10
CA ALA A 19 8.05 0.19 -4.42
C ALA A 19 8.55 -0.87 -5.40
N PHE A 20 7.62 -1.44 -6.18
CA PHE A 20 7.89 -2.50 -7.15
C PHE A 20 7.11 -2.34 -8.45
N GLY A 21 7.50 -3.09 -9.46
CA GLY A 21 6.84 -3.18 -10.75
C GLY A 21 7.37 -2.17 -11.75
N ALA A 22 6.47 -1.47 -12.42
CA ALA A 22 6.81 -0.49 -13.46
C ALA A 22 7.04 0.93 -12.89
N SER A 23 7.47 1.05 -11.64
CA SER A 23 8.06 2.29 -11.10
C SER A 23 9.48 2.49 -11.65
N GLY A 24 9.93 3.74 -11.68
CA GLY A 24 11.28 4.09 -12.17
C GLY A 24 12.39 3.42 -11.37
N LEU A 25 12.21 3.32 -10.05
CA LEU A 25 13.13 2.68 -9.12
C LEU A 25 12.37 1.65 -8.27
N ASN A 26 12.90 0.44 -8.16
CA ASN A 26 12.37 -0.62 -7.32
C ASN A 26 13.23 -0.79 -6.07
N GLY A 27 12.62 -0.90 -4.90
CA GLY A 27 13.35 -1.09 -3.66
C GLY A 27 12.63 -0.56 -2.43
N ARG A 28 13.42 -0.43 -1.36
CA ARG A 28 12.97 0.14 -0.08
C ARG A 28 13.38 1.61 0.00
N PHE A 29 12.43 2.45 0.40
CA PHE A 29 12.59 3.89 0.55
C PHE A 29 12.28 4.30 1.98
N GLU A 30 13.09 5.18 2.55
CA GLU A 30 12.81 5.79 3.86
C GLU A 30 11.86 6.97 3.71
N PHE A 31 11.05 7.21 4.72
CA PHE A 31 10.26 8.43 4.81
C PHE A 31 11.21 9.59 5.14
N GLU A 32 11.26 10.59 4.29
CA GLU A 32 11.97 11.84 4.59
C GLU A 32 11.11 12.72 5.49
N ASP A 33 9.81 12.76 5.19
CA ASP A 33 8.83 13.55 5.93
C ASP A 33 7.91 12.65 6.74
N ALA A 34 7.48 13.19 7.89
CA ALA A 34 6.52 12.50 8.76
C ALA A 34 5.16 12.28 8.07
N ASP A 35 4.81 13.10 7.09
CA ASP A 35 3.53 13.14 6.39
C ASP A 35 3.66 12.84 4.88
N LEU A 36 4.41 11.78 4.55
CA LEU A 36 4.62 11.33 3.16
C LEU A 36 3.28 10.91 2.53
N LYS A 37 2.99 11.42 1.34
CA LYS A 37 1.80 11.07 0.55
C LYS A 37 2.15 10.08 -0.56
N LEU A 38 1.11 9.42 -1.12
CA LEU A 38 1.29 8.46 -2.21
C LEU A 38 1.93 9.09 -3.44
N SER A 39 1.55 10.33 -3.80
CA SER A 39 2.19 11.06 -4.91
C SER A 39 3.68 11.25 -4.70
N ASP A 40 4.08 11.63 -3.48
CA ASP A 40 5.48 11.89 -3.13
C ASP A 40 6.28 10.58 -3.12
N ALA A 41 5.68 9.52 -2.55
CA ALA A 41 6.28 8.19 -2.54
C ALA A 41 6.51 7.64 -3.94
N LEU A 42 5.54 7.84 -4.86
CA LEU A 42 5.71 7.48 -6.27
C LEU A 42 6.79 8.32 -6.94
N GLY A 43 6.82 9.63 -6.68
CA GLY A 43 7.87 10.52 -7.20
C GLY A 43 9.26 10.09 -6.75
N LYS A 44 9.44 9.72 -5.47
CA LYS A 44 10.71 9.18 -4.93
C LYS A 44 11.10 7.85 -5.57
N ALA A 45 10.12 7.00 -5.88
CA ALA A 45 10.34 5.75 -6.60
C ALA A 45 10.58 5.96 -8.12
N GLY A 46 10.87 7.20 -8.54
CA GLY A 46 11.18 7.53 -9.94
C GLY A 46 9.96 7.64 -10.84
N GLY A 47 8.75 7.78 -10.25
CA GLY A 47 7.49 7.90 -10.98
C GLY A 47 7.05 6.62 -11.67
N LEU A 48 6.15 6.76 -12.62
CA LEU A 48 5.67 5.66 -13.47
C LEU A 48 6.49 5.63 -14.75
N LEU A 49 6.94 4.43 -15.16
CA LEU A 49 7.65 4.27 -16.42
C LEU A 49 6.69 4.35 -17.60
N ASP A 50 6.72 5.44 -18.37
CA ASP A 50 5.82 5.71 -19.49
C ASP A 50 5.75 4.57 -20.52
N SER A 51 6.88 3.86 -20.71
CA SER A 51 6.97 2.78 -21.71
C SER A 51 6.24 1.50 -21.33
N ARG A 52 5.91 1.30 -20.05
CA ARG A 52 5.34 0.01 -19.60
C ARG A 52 4.41 0.08 -18.39
N ALA A 53 4.36 1.18 -17.63
CA ALA A 53 3.46 1.30 -16.51
C ALA A 53 2.01 1.44 -16.98
N ASP A 54 1.08 0.82 -16.23
CA ASP A 54 -0.33 1.13 -16.35
C ASP A 54 -0.76 2.09 -15.23
N PRO A 55 -0.91 3.40 -15.51
CA PRO A 55 -1.32 4.35 -14.48
C PRO A 55 -2.71 4.10 -13.90
N ALA A 56 -3.54 3.31 -14.57
CA ALA A 56 -4.87 2.93 -14.06
C ALA A 56 -4.77 1.84 -12.97
N GLN A 57 -3.61 1.26 -12.77
CA GLN A 57 -3.41 0.10 -11.90
C GLN A 57 -2.19 0.27 -11.00
N VAL A 58 -2.25 1.28 -10.14
CA VAL A 58 -1.31 1.45 -9.03
C VAL A 58 -1.96 0.90 -7.77
N TYR A 59 -1.27 0.04 -7.06
CA TYR A 59 -1.77 -0.62 -5.86
C TYR A 59 -0.92 -0.25 -4.65
N VAL A 60 -1.58 -0.04 -3.51
CA VAL A 60 -0.93 0.08 -2.21
C VAL A 60 -1.41 -1.05 -1.32
N TYR A 61 -0.49 -1.91 -0.91
CA TYR A 61 -0.74 -3.00 0.03
C TYR A 61 -0.42 -2.53 1.43
N ARG A 62 -1.36 -2.71 2.35
CA ARG A 62 -1.25 -2.25 3.74
C ARG A 62 -1.90 -3.25 4.69
N ILE A 63 -1.29 -3.43 5.84
CA ILE A 63 -1.92 -4.15 6.94
C ILE A 63 -2.69 -3.15 7.80
N VAL A 64 -3.99 -3.35 7.93
CA VAL A 64 -4.89 -2.46 8.66
C VAL A 64 -5.50 -3.18 9.85
N LYS A 65 -5.65 -2.49 10.97
CA LYS A 65 -6.32 -3.07 12.15
C LYS A 65 -7.80 -3.29 11.85
N ARG A 66 -8.29 -4.48 12.22
CA ARG A 66 -9.70 -4.89 12.02
C ARG A 66 -10.69 -3.85 12.54
N ASP A 67 -10.45 -3.31 13.73
CA ASP A 67 -11.35 -2.37 14.39
C ASP A 67 -11.59 -1.12 13.53
N LEU A 68 -10.58 -0.67 12.80
CA LEU A 68 -10.71 0.46 11.87
C LEU A 68 -11.59 0.09 10.68
N LEU A 69 -11.40 -1.10 10.11
CA LEU A 69 -12.18 -1.57 8.97
C LEU A 69 -13.66 -1.77 9.34
N VAL A 70 -13.92 -2.32 10.52
CA VAL A 70 -15.29 -2.48 11.05
C VAL A 70 -15.96 -1.12 11.25
N LYS A 71 -15.25 -0.11 11.78
CA LYS A 71 -15.76 1.27 11.91
C LYS A 71 -16.10 1.89 10.54
N LEU A 72 -15.40 1.50 9.49
CA LEU A 72 -15.67 1.92 8.11
C LEU A 72 -16.76 1.07 7.42
N GLY A 73 -17.38 0.14 8.13
CA GLY A 73 -18.43 -0.73 7.61
C GLY A 73 -17.94 -1.86 6.68
N ILE A 74 -16.62 -2.13 6.69
CA ILE A 74 -16.03 -3.19 5.85
C ILE A 74 -16.19 -4.54 6.55
N ASN A 75 -16.72 -5.53 5.83
CA ASN A 75 -16.85 -6.88 6.35
C ASN A 75 -15.48 -7.58 6.39
N THR A 76 -15.04 -7.91 7.59
CA THR A 76 -13.75 -8.57 7.84
C THR A 76 -13.90 -10.01 8.32
N SER A 77 -15.09 -10.63 8.22
CA SER A 77 -15.39 -11.96 8.77
C SER A 77 -14.48 -13.08 8.21
N ARG A 78 -13.96 -12.90 7.00
CA ARG A 78 -13.07 -13.86 6.34
C ARG A 78 -11.64 -13.87 6.89
N PHE A 79 -11.24 -12.83 7.62
CA PHE A 79 -9.89 -12.73 8.18
C PHE A 79 -9.92 -13.02 9.68
N PRO A 80 -9.26 -14.07 10.17
CA PRO A 80 -9.38 -14.47 11.58
C PRO A 80 -8.60 -13.58 12.55
N GLY A 81 -7.63 -12.78 12.09
CA GLY A 81 -6.72 -11.97 12.91
C GLY A 81 -7.18 -10.53 13.16
N GLN A 82 -6.44 -9.80 13.98
CA GLN A 82 -6.60 -8.37 14.18
C GLN A 82 -5.96 -7.55 13.04
N ASP A 83 -4.99 -8.12 12.35
CA ASP A 83 -4.27 -7.51 11.25
C ASP A 83 -4.86 -8.03 9.93
N VAL A 84 -5.46 -7.14 9.16
CA VAL A 84 -6.17 -7.45 7.91
C VAL A 84 -5.40 -6.86 6.74
N PRO A 85 -4.99 -7.67 5.75
CA PRO A 85 -4.37 -7.16 4.53
C PRO A 85 -5.43 -6.42 3.69
N VAL A 86 -5.10 -5.20 3.28
CA VAL A 86 -5.95 -4.33 2.45
C VAL A 86 -5.17 -3.89 1.23
N ILE A 87 -5.85 -3.88 0.09
CA ILE A 87 -5.29 -3.41 -1.17
C ILE A 87 -6.07 -2.17 -1.60
N PHE A 88 -5.38 -1.03 -1.67
CA PHE A 88 -5.92 0.18 -2.25
C PHE A 88 -5.52 0.23 -3.72
N ARG A 89 -6.48 0.48 -4.61
CA ARG A 89 -6.21 0.70 -6.02
C ARG A 89 -6.36 2.17 -6.36
N ALA A 90 -5.33 2.76 -6.94
CA ALA A 90 -5.35 4.11 -7.47
C ALA A 90 -5.33 4.08 -9.00
N ASN A 91 -6.33 4.69 -9.64
CA ASN A 91 -6.34 4.94 -11.08
C ASN A 91 -5.82 6.34 -11.35
N LEU A 92 -4.52 6.49 -11.56
CA LEU A 92 -3.89 7.79 -11.76
C LEU A 92 -4.13 8.39 -13.16
N ARG A 93 -4.86 7.68 -14.07
CA ARG A 93 -5.38 8.27 -15.30
C ARG A 93 -6.58 9.18 -15.03
N ASP A 94 -7.29 8.93 -13.94
CA ASP A 94 -8.38 9.78 -13.50
C ASP A 94 -7.84 10.96 -12.69
N PRO A 95 -8.07 12.21 -13.13
CA PRO A 95 -7.59 13.40 -12.42
C PRO A 95 -8.05 13.47 -10.96
N SER A 96 -9.27 13.03 -10.64
CA SER A 96 -9.79 13.05 -9.27
C SER A 96 -8.98 12.13 -8.36
N THR A 97 -8.66 10.93 -8.84
CA THR A 97 -7.81 9.97 -8.12
C THR A 97 -6.37 10.47 -8.03
N PHE A 98 -5.86 11.15 -9.07
CA PHE A 98 -4.54 11.76 -9.02
C PHE A 98 -4.47 12.81 -7.91
N PHE A 99 -5.46 13.73 -7.82
CA PHE A 99 -5.53 14.69 -6.72
C PHE A 99 -5.73 14.00 -5.36
N ALA A 100 -6.51 12.92 -5.30
CA ALA A 100 -6.65 12.14 -4.05
C ALA A 100 -5.32 11.53 -3.59
N SER A 101 -4.45 11.13 -4.51
CA SER A 101 -3.12 10.58 -4.18
C SER A 101 -2.22 11.57 -3.43
N THR A 102 -2.40 12.89 -3.67
CA THR A 102 -1.66 13.94 -2.95
C THR A 102 -2.13 14.12 -1.49
N LYS A 103 -3.26 13.51 -1.13
CA LYS A 103 -3.83 13.52 0.22
C LYS A 103 -3.78 12.15 0.90
N PHE A 104 -3.50 11.07 0.17
CA PHE A 104 -3.44 9.72 0.70
C PHE A 104 -2.15 9.52 1.51
N PRO A 105 -2.22 9.39 2.85
CA PRO A 105 -1.02 9.28 3.68
C PRO A 105 -0.43 7.88 3.55
N MET A 106 0.87 7.80 3.31
CA MET A 106 1.63 6.57 3.38
C MET A 106 1.86 6.16 4.83
N GLN A 107 1.90 4.84 5.08
CA GLN A 107 2.19 4.27 6.38
C GLN A 107 3.49 3.45 6.32
N ASP A 108 4.08 3.22 7.51
CA ASP A 108 5.24 2.34 7.61
C ASP A 108 4.91 0.94 7.07
N ARG A 109 5.85 0.38 6.31
CA ARG A 109 5.75 -0.93 5.65
C ARG A 109 4.69 -1.04 4.56
N ASP A 110 4.17 0.07 4.05
CA ASP A 110 3.36 0.02 2.82
C ASP A 110 4.16 -0.53 1.66
N ILE A 111 3.47 -1.20 0.74
CA ILE A 111 4.06 -1.65 -0.50
C ILE A 111 3.30 -1.02 -1.66
N ILE A 112 3.99 -0.24 -2.48
CA ILE A 112 3.46 0.28 -3.74
C ILE A 112 3.81 -0.71 -4.84
N TYR A 113 2.82 -1.10 -5.62
CA TYR A 113 3.02 -1.91 -6.81
C TYR A 113 2.40 -1.23 -8.02
N VAL A 114 3.24 -0.91 -9.00
CA VAL A 114 2.83 -0.37 -10.29
C VAL A 114 2.79 -1.50 -11.30
N THR A 115 1.62 -1.82 -11.85
CA THR A 115 1.52 -2.90 -12.82
C THR A 115 2.10 -2.50 -14.17
N ASN A 116 2.61 -3.49 -14.88
CA ASN A 116 2.82 -3.39 -16.31
C ASN A 116 1.45 -3.45 -17.03
N SER A 117 1.40 -2.96 -18.26
CA SER A 117 0.18 -2.96 -19.09
C SER A 117 -0.39 -4.36 -19.37
N GLN A 118 0.34 -5.44 -19.04
CA GLN A 118 -0.13 -6.82 -19.11
C GLN A 118 -0.48 -7.33 -17.71
N ALA A 119 -1.77 -7.53 -17.44
CA ALA A 119 -2.32 -7.94 -16.14
C ALA A 119 -1.74 -9.27 -15.57
N THR A 120 -1.09 -10.06 -16.39
CA THR A 120 -0.53 -11.39 -16.02
C THR A 120 0.55 -11.29 -14.93
N GLU A 121 1.26 -10.20 -14.81
CA GLU A 121 2.33 -10.05 -13.80
C GLU A 121 1.81 -9.72 -12.39
N LEU A 122 0.61 -9.12 -12.27
CA LEU A 122 -0.01 -8.87 -10.97
C LEU A 122 -0.29 -10.19 -10.24
N TYR A 123 -0.77 -11.20 -10.96
CA TYR A 123 -1.04 -12.52 -10.37
C TYR A 123 0.24 -13.20 -9.89
N LYS A 124 1.34 -13.08 -10.63
CA LYS A 124 2.64 -13.62 -10.21
C LYS A 124 3.18 -12.93 -8.96
N PHE A 125 2.97 -11.62 -8.84
CA PHE A 125 3.38 -10.88 -7.66
C PHE A 125 2.52 -11.24 -6.43
N LEU A 126 1.21 -11.40 -6.61
CA LEU A 126 0.31 -11.85 -5.55
C LEU A 126 0.67 -13.26 -5.04
N ASP A 127 1.08 -14.17 -5.94
CA ASP A 127 1.59 -15.48 -5.56
C ASP A 127 2.92 -15.40 -4.77
N LEU A 128 3.79 -14.46 -5.13
CA LEU A 128 5.05 -14.26 -4.42
C LEU A 128 4.87 -13.68 -3.02
N VAL A 129 3.92 -12.75 -2.85
CA VAL A 129 3.60 -12.12 -1.54
C VAL A 129 2.58 -12.97 -0.77
N GLY A 130 1.74 -13.71 -1.45
CA GLY A 130 0.71 -14.60 -0.89
C GLY A 130 1.21 -15.93 -0.35
N SER A 131 2.53 -16.18 -0.34
CA SER A 131 3.14 -17.31 0.37
C SER A 131 3.15 -17.17 1.89
N VAL A 132 2.38 -16.24 2.47
CA VAL A 132 1.84 -16.39 3.82
C VAL A 132 0.88 -17.57 3.75
N PRO A 133 1.02 -18.62 4.58
CA PRO A 133 0.22 -19.83 4.48
C PRO A 133 -1.26 -19.51 4.70
N ALA A 134 -1.96 -19.17 3.63
CA ALA A 134 -3.41 -19.21 3.57
C ALA A 134 -3.77 -20.67 3.33
N THR A 135 -4.22 -21.34 4.37
CA THR A 135 -4.96 -22.60 4.24
C THR A 135 -5.98 -22.44 3.11
N THR A 136 -5.69 -23.12 2.01
CA THR A 136 -6.57 -23.50 0.89
C THR A 136 -7.96 -22.85 0.85
N GLY A 137 -8.10 -21.81 0.06
CA GLY A 137 -9.38 -21.24 -0.38
C GLY A 137 -9.09 -20.23 -1.50
N ASN A 138 -9.78 -20.33 -2.61
CA ASN A 138 -9.61 -19.58 -3.85
C ASN A 138 -9.36 -18.06 -3.64
N VAL A 139 -8.11 -17.68 -3.45
CA VAL A 139 -7.67 -16.30 -3.18
C VAL A 139 -7.98 -15.36 -4.35
N ALA A 140 -8.07 -15.89 -5.57
CA ALA A 140 -8.35 -15.11 -6.78
C ALA A 140 -9.78 -14.54 -6.83
N GLU A 141 -10.78 -15.28 -6.34
CA GLU A 141 -12.17 -14.78 -6.28
C GLU A 141 -12.40 -13.82 -5.12
N ASP A 142 -11.69 -13.99 -4.01
CA ASP A 142 -11.81 -13.14 -2.82
C ASP A 142 -11.19 -11.74 -3.02
N VAL A 143 -10.11 -11.64 -3.82
CA VAL A 143 -9.53 -10.35 -4.22
C VAL A 143 -10.50 -9.56 -5.12
N LEU A 144 -11.27 -10.25 -5.97
CA LEU A 144 -12.28 -9.62 -6.82
C LEU A 144 -13.52 -9.16 -6.04
N ALA A 145 -13.89 -9.85 -4.95
CA ALA A 145 -15.00 -9.45 -4.09
C ALA A 145 -14.70 -8.17 -3.29
N THR A 146 -13.43 -7.94 -2.92
CA THR A 146 -12.97 -6.70 -2.26
C THR A 146 -13.03 -5.49 -3.22
N ARG A 147 -12.99 -5.73 -4.54
CA ARG A 147 -13.07 -4.71 -5.59
C ARG A 147 -14.36 -3.88 -5.56
N ASN A 148 -15.45 -4.43 -5.05
CA ASN A 148 -16.74 -3.73 -4.99
C ASN A 148 -16.95 -2.94 -3.69
N ALA A 149 -16.16 -3.20 -2.64
CA ALA A 149 -16.28 -2.50 -1.35
C ALA A 149 -15.50 -1.18 -1.29
N ILE A 150 -14.54 -0.95 -2.20
CA ILE A 150 -13.67 0.25 -2.19
C ILE A 150 -14.07 1.23 -3.33
N ARG A 151 -15.33 1.26 -3.72
CA ARG A 151 -15.88 2.20 -4.71
C ARG A 151 -16.38 3.52 -4.11
N ALA A 152 -16.09 3.78 -2.84
CA ALA A 152 -16.54 4.96 -2.12
C ALA A 152 -15.37 5.85 -1.67
N PHE A 153 -14.64 6.41 -2.66
CA PHE A 153 -13.89 7.66 -2.50
C PHE A 153 -13.82 8.33 -3.87
#